data_e20961abab67edc00cc7733c3b6a7bb5
#
_entry.id   e20961abab67edc00cc7733c3b6a7bb5
#
_cell.length_a   1.000
_cell.length_b   1.000
_cell.length_c   1.000
_cell.angle_alpha   90.00
_cell.angle_beta   90.00
_cell.angle_gamma   90.00
#
_symmetry.space_group_name_H-M   'P 1'
#
loop_
_entity.id
_entity.type
_entity.pdbx_description
1 polymer ?
#
loop_
_entity_poly.entity_id
_entity_poly.type
_entity_poly.pdbx_seq_one_letter_code
_entity_poly.pdbx_strand_id
1 'polypeptide(L)'
;MKKVFLLMCLMATTVIASATDVWEGEHAVNWDNTLQIEKGKFTDMKVGDKLVIEFKDATGEVIELHSNGGMLPGTRFEHHIFSDQSSVEVYATPAMLASLKEYGLEVCGKDFTATKIWYGDGKDNIDENTAWSGFFWMDEWSTLEITKNCFAGVDWSKVKAIRFYSEANRTDYVINVLTKWGEGGKLGDQTTMTMTNEYAELNVENIDMAAALADVDRLMIQCNKEAGEPFNFTAVVLVKDGATGIDATLVNSEKVNSDVYDLQGRKVTQPTKGIYIQSGRKVIIK
;
A
#
# COMPACT_ATOMS: atom_id res chain seq x y z
N MET A 1 -5.72 51.56 -37.04
CA MET A 1 -5.65 50.08 -36.94
C MET A 1 -5.50 49.74 -35.47
N LYS A 2 -6.61 49.26 -34.84
CA LYS A 2 -6.64 48.87 -33.40
C LYS A 2 -6.31 47.40 -33.35
N LYS A 3 -5.19 47.03 -32.73
CA LYS A 3 -4.82 45.64 -32.45
C LYS A 3 -5.62 45.18 -31.23
N VAL A 4 -6.56 44.24 -31.40
CA VAL A 4 -7.28 43.55 -30.34
C VAL A 4 -6.36 42.42 -29.90
N PHE A 5 -5.80 42.54 -28.67
CA PHE A 5 -5.14 41.42 -27.99
C PHE A 5 -6.21 40.49 -27.40
N LEU A 6 -6.37 39.31 -28.00
CA LEU A 6 -7.20 38.25 -27.45
C LEU A 6 -6.41 37.55 -26.33
N LEU A 7 -6.72 37.87 -25.07
CA LEU A 7 -6.15 37.22 -23.89
C LEU A 7 -6.88 35.87 -23.73
N MET A 8 -6.28 34.81 -24.20
CA MET A 8 -6.74 33.43 -23.94
C MET A 8 -6.36 33.09 -22.49
N CYS A 9 -7.28 33.24 -21.55
CA CYS A 9 -7.18 32.64 -20.22
C CYS A 9 -7.27 31.13 -20.35
N LEU A 10 -6.14 30.45 -20.32
CA LEU A 10 -6.06 29.02 -20.13
C LEU A 10 -6.44 28.73 -18.67
N MET A 11 -7.69 28.42 -18.41
CA MET A 11 -8.09 27.88 -17.11
C MET A 11 -7.49 26.49 -17.02
N ALA A 12 -6.37 26.37 -16.33
CA ALA A 12 -5.90 25.09 -15.81
C ALA A 12 -6.94 24.66 -14.75
N THR A 13 -7.84 23.78 -15.11
CA THR A 13 -8.64 23.05 -14.15
C THR A 13 -7.69 22.14 -13.39
N THR A 14 -7.25 22.62 -12.23
CA THR A 14 -6.69 21.71 -11.23
C THR A 14 -7.81 20.74 -10.88
N VAL A 15 -7.69 19.49 -11.33
CA VAL A 15 -8.52 18.41 -10.81
C VAL A 15 -8.09 18.26 -9.35
N ILE A 16 -8.82 18.90 -8.45
CA ILE A 16 -8.76 18.58 -7.03
C ILE A 16 -9.36 17.18 -6.97
N ALA A 17 -8.54 16.17 -6.68
CA ALA A 17 -9.05 14.84 -6.38
C ALA A 17 -9.96 15.00 -5.16
N SER A 18 -11.27 14.95 -5.40
CA SER A 18 -12.25 15.10 -4.33
C SER A 18 -12.49 13.74 -3.70
N ALA A 19 -12.46 13.69 -2.37
CA ALA A 19 -12.92 12.52 -1.63
C ALA A 19 -14.36 12.16 -2.05
N THR A 20 -14.62 10.88 -2.25
CA THR A 20 -15.95 10.34 -2.55
C THR A 20 -16.51 9.70 -1.31
N ASP A 21 -17.60 10.26 -0.80
CA ASP A 21 -18.31 9.70 0.36
C ASP A 21 -19.06 8.43 -0.07
N VAL A 22 -18.78 7.34 0.62
CA VAL A 22 -19.37 6.02 0.41
C VAL A 22 -20.56 5.81 1.34
N TRP A 23 -20.38 6.20 2.60
CA TRP A 23 -21.39 6.10 3.65
C TRP A 23 -21.13 7.14 4.74
N GLU A 24 -22.20 7.65 5.33
CA GLU A 24 -22.16 8.57 6.48
C GLU A 24 -23.35 8.27 7.39
N GLY A 25 -23.11 8.23 8.70
CA GLY A 25 -24.13 7.94 9.71
C GLY A 25 -23.50 7.55 11.04
N GLU A 26 -24.28 6.87 11.89
CA GLU A 26 -23.79 6.25 13.11
C GLU A 26 -24.20 4.77 13.10
N HIS A 27 -23.23 3.87 13.16
CA HIS A 27 -23.45 2.43 13.24
C HIS A 27 -22.54 1.83 14.30
N ALA A 28 -23.14 1.28 15.35
CA ALA A 28 -22.39 0.56 16.38
C ALA A 28 -21.93 -0.80 15.79
N VAL A 29 -20.64 -0.95 15.60
CA VAL A 29 -20.03 -2.13 15.00
C VAL A 29 -19.59 -3.10 16.09
N ASN A 30 -19.98 -4.37 15.92
CA ASN A 30 -19.42 -5.52 16.62
C ASN A 30 -19.47 -6.74 15.69
N TRP A 31 -18.99 -7.90 16.17
CA TRP A 31 -18.94 -9.12 15.34
C TRP A 31 -20.30 -9.64 14.88
N ASP A 32 -21.38 -9.33 15.63
CA ASP A 32 -22.74 -9.74 15.31
C ASP A 32 -23.53 -8.64 14.57
N ASN A 33 -23.02 -7.38 14.57
CA ASN A 33 -23.64 -6.22 13.96
C ASN A 33 -22.64 -5.47 13.09
N THR A 34 -22.40 -6.01 11.90
CA THR A 34 -21.44 -5.47 10.92
C THR A 34 -22.07 -4.38 10.07
N LEU A 35 -21.26 -3.46 9.53
CA LEU A 35 -21.71 -2.44 8.58
C LEU A 35 -21.44 -2.90 7.15
N GLN A 36 -22.50 -3.09 6.38
CA GLN A 36 -22.46 -3.54 4.98
C GLN A 36 -22.55 -2.34 4.01
N ILE A 37 -21.64 -2.27 3.06
CA ILE A 37 -21.60 -1.25 2.01
C ILE A 37 -21.69 -1.92 0.64
N GLU A 38 -22.67 -1.53 -0.14
CA GLU A 38 -22.93 -2.09 -1.46
C GLU A 38 -21.80 -1.80 -2.46
N LYS A 39 -21.51 -2.78 -3.32
CA LYS A 39 -20.46 -2.71 -4.36
C LYS A 39 -20.56 -1.51 -5.31
N GLY A 40 -21.79 -1.04 -5.59
CA GLY A 40 -22.03 0.11 -6.46
C GLY A 40 -21.39 1.42 -5.97
N LYS A 41 -21.05 1.49 -4.68
CA LYS A 41 -20.38 2.65 -4.08
C LYS A 41 -18.91 2.77 -4.46
N PHE A 42 -18.28 1.70 -4.97
CA PHE A 42 -16.86 1.64 -5.31
C PHE A 42 -16.57 1.70 -6.83
N THR A 43 -17.58 2.01 -7.65
CA THR A 43 -17.47 1.99 -9.13
C THR A 43 -16.33 2.88 -9.63
N ASP A 44 -16.19 4.08 -9.09
CA ASP A 44 -15.21 5.10 -9.53
C ASP A 44 -13.88 5.01 -8.78
N MET A 45 -13.78 4.16 -7.76
CA MET A 45 -12.54 3.92 -7.03
C MET A 45 -11.46 3.35 -7.94
N LYS A 46 -10.22 3.76 -7.73
CA LYS A 46 -9.03 3.39 -8.54
C LYS A 46 -7.98 2.70 -7.68
N VAL A 47 -7.09 1.99 -8.35
CA VAL A 47 -5.85 1.49 -7.69
C VAL A 47 -5.08 2.68 -7.17
N GLY A 48 -4.58 2.55 -5.94
CA GLY A 48 -3.88 3.60 -5.21
C GLY A 48 -4.76 4.51 -4.37
N ASP A 49 -6.07 4.59 -4.64
CA ASP A 49 -6.96 5.39 -3.79
C ASP A 49 -6.89 4.93 -2.33
N LYS A 50 -6.99 5.88 -1.42
CA LYS A 50 -7.09 5.63 0.01
C LYS A 50 -8.54 5.40 0.38
N LEU A 51 -8.85 4.29 1.03
CA LEU A 51 -10.14 4.02 1.69
C LEU A 51 -10.01 4.33 3.17
N VAL A 52 -10.87 5.16 3.69
CA VAL A 52 -10.86 5.61 5.08
C VAL A 52 -12.16 5.22 5.76
N ILE A 53 -12.04 4.61 6.93
CA ILE A 53 -13.13 4.32 7.85
C ILE A 53 -12.96 5.20 9.07
N GLU A 54 -13.83 6.17 9.24
CA GLU A 54 -13.88 7.05 10.42
C GLU A 54 -14.80 6.43 11.48
N PHE A 55 -14.40 6.53 12.74
CA PHE A 55 -15.14 5.98 13.87
C PHE A 55 -14.92 6.78 15.15
N LYS A 56 -15.75 6.50 16.13
CA LYS A 56 -15.65 7.01 17.50
C LYS A 56 -15.90 5.90 18.50
N ASP A 57 -15.72 6.21 19.77
CA ASP A 57 -16.01 5.32 20.91
C ASP A 57 -15.28 3.98 20.86
N ALA A 58 -14.09 3.95 20.23
CA ALA A 58 -13.25 2.76 20.20
C ALA A 58 -12.66 2.48 21.58
N THR A 59 -12.75 1.24 22.01
CA THR A 59 -12.29 0.82 23.35
C THR A 59 -10.94 0.11 23.37
N GLY A 60 -10.13 0.30 22.29
CA GLY A 60 -8.81 -0.33 22.15
C GLY A 60 -8.87 -1.73 21.53
N GLU A 61 -9.84 -1.97 20.68
CA GLU A 61 -10.14 -3.26 20.10
C GLU A 61 -9.75 -3.37 18.63
N VAL A 62 -10.37 -4.25 17.89
CA VAL A 62 -10.00 -4.62 16.54
C VAL A 62 -11.04 -4.14 15.53
N ILE A 63 -10.58 -3.64 14.40
CA ILE A 63 -11.35 -3.46 13.18
C ILE A 63 -10.84 -4.43 12.10
N GLU A 64 -11.76 -5.06 11.40
CA GLU A 64 -11.46 -5.84 10.21
C GLU A 64 -12.35 -5.38 9.05
N LEU A 65 -11.77 -5.38 7.87
CA LEU A 65 -12.47 -5.10 6.63
C LEU A 65 -12.63 -6.39 5.86
N HIS A 66 -13.85 -6.75 5.55
CA HIS A 66 -14.20 -7.98 4.86
C HIS A 66 -14.85 -7.69 3.50
N SER A 67 -14.82 -8.68 2.62
CA SER A 67 -15.51 -8.72 1.34
C SER A 67 -15.71 -10.19 0.95
N ASN A 68 -16.89 -10.52 0.44
CA ASN A 68 -17.21 -11.89 0.05
C ASN A 68 -17.03 -12.94 1.19
N GLY A 69 -17.39 -12.58 2.41
CA GLY A 69 -17.31 -13.46 3.58
C GLY A 69 -15.88 -13.76 4.08
N GLY A 70 -14.89 -12.99 3.70
CA GLY A 70 -13.51 -13.12 4.18
C GLY A 70 -12.79 -11.78 4.22
N MET A 71 -11.54 -11.80 4.70
CA MET A 71 -10.72 -10.58 4.76
C MET A 71 -10.62 -9.90 3.40
N LEU A 72 -10.83 -8.59 3.37
CA LEU A 72 -10.63 -7.76 2.19
C LEU A 72 -9.15 -7.82 1.76
N PRO A 73 -8.85 -8.18 0.51
CA PRO A 73 -7.47 -8.15 0.01
C PRO A 73 -6.80 -6.79 0.23
N GLY A 74 -5.52 -6.80 0.57
CA GLY A 74 -4.77 -5.57 0.84
C GLY A 74 -4.92 -5.04 2.28
N THR A 75 -5.70 -5.72 3.11
CA THR A 75 -5.80 -5.46 4.55
C THR A 75 -5.02 -6.50 5.36
N ARG A 76 -4.92 -6.32 6.65
CA ARG A 76 -4.29 -7.25 7.59
C ARG A 76 -5.31 -7.81 8.57
N PHE A 77 -5.04 -8.99 9.07
CA PHE A 77 -5.79 -9.57 10.18
C PHE A 77 -5.59 -8.75 11.46
N GLU A 78 -6.62 -8.71 12.29
CA GLU A 78 -6.57 -8.10 13.63
C GLU A 78 -5.96 -6.68 13.60
N HIS A 79 -6.52 -5.76 12.82
CA HIS A 79 -6.07 -4.38 12.85
C HIS A 79 -6.51 -3.74 14.16
N HIS A 80 -5.61 -3.73 15.13
CA HIS A 80 -5.86 -3.08 16.42
C HIS A 80 -6.06 -1.59 16.25
N ILE A 81 -7.10 -1.06 16.89
CA ILE A 81 -7.43 0.36 16.99
C ILE A 81 -7.33 0.80 18.46
N PHE A 82 -6.88 2.01 18.69
CA PHE A 82 -6.69 2.56 20.02
C PHE A 82 -7.73 3.64 20.30
N SER A 83 -7.99 3.90 21.59
CA SER A 83 -9.02 4.84 22.03
C SER A 83 -8.79 6.30 21.59
N ASP A 84 -7.57 6.65 21.21
CA ASP A 84 -7.19 7.96 20.68
C ASP A 84 -7.24 8.04 19.15
N GLN A 85 -7.49 6.91 18.47
CA GLN A 85 -7.69 6.87 17.03
C GLN A 85 -9.14 7.16 16.67
N SER A 86 -9.33 7.83 15.54
CA SER A 86 -10.65 8.15 14.97
C SER A 86 -10.81 7.64 13.53
N SER A 87 -9.81 7.02 12.96
CA SER A 87 -9.87 6.44 11.62
C SER A 87 -8.86 5.32 11.40
N VAL A 88 -9.19 4.47 10.42
CA VAL A 88 -8.28 3.50 9.80
C VAL A 88 -8.21 3.80 8.31
N GLU A 89 -7.00 3.76 7.77
CA GLU A 89 -6.71 4.00 6.36
C GLU A 89 -6.12 2.74 5.72
N VAL A 90 -6.63 2.38 4.53
CA VAL A 90 -6.07 1.32 3.69
C VAL A 90 -5.97 1.82 2.25
N TYR A 91 -5.07 1.25 1.47
CA TYR A 91 -4.84 1.69 0.10
C TYR A 91 -5.26 0.63 -0.88
N ALA A 92 -6.01 1.02 -1.91
CA ALA A 92 -6.59 0.14 -2.89
C ALA A 92 -5.52 -0.54 -3.75
N THR A 93 -5.23 -1.79 -3.46
CA THR A 93 -4.47 -2.67 -4.35
C THR A 93 -5.39 -3.21 -5.47
N PRO A 94 -4.85 -3.76 -6.57
CA PRO A 94 -5.68 -4.37 -7.61
C PRO A 94 -6.66 -5.43 -7.09
N ALA A 95 -6.21 -6.31 -6.18
CA ALA A 95 -7.05 -7.35 -5.61
C ALA A 95 -8.15 -6.78 -4.69
N MET A 96 -7.83 -5.76 -3.88
CA MET A 96 -8.81 -5.03 -3.07
C MET A 96 -9.89 -4.41 -3.95
N LEU A 97 -9.46 -3.66 -4.96
CA LEU A 97 -10.37 -2.96 -5.86
C LEU A 97 -11.31 -3.92 -6.60
N ALA A 98 -10.79 -5.05 -7.08
CA ALA A 98 -11.61 -6.08 -7.72
C ALA A 98 -12.66 -6.64 -6.75
N SER A 99 -12.27 -6.95 -5.52
CA SER A 99 -13.18 -7.48 -4.48
C SER A 99 -14.27 -6.46 -4.09
N LEU A 100 -13.90 -5.19 -3.87
CA LEU A 100 -14.86 -4.13 -3.55
C LEU A 100 -15.90 -3.90 -4.67
N LYS A 101 -15.44 -3.90 -5.93
CA LYS A 101 -16.34 -3.71 -7.09
C LYS A 101 -17.24 -4.89 -7.37
N GLU A 102 -16.86 -6.09 -6.96
CA GLU A 102 -17.64 -7.31 -7.18
C GLU A 102 -18.59 -7.61 -6.01
N TYR A 103 -18.16 -7.41 -4.77
CA TYR A 103 -18.89 -7.85 -3.58
C TYR A 103 -19.24 -6.71 -2.61
N GLY A 104 -18.55 -5.58 -2.64
CA GLY A 104 -18.71 -4.49 -1.68
C GLY A 104 -17.79 -4.65 -0.47
N LEU A 105 -18.09 -3.91 0.60
CA LEU A 105 -17.34 -3.85 1.83
C LEU A 105 -18.20 -4.23 3.02
N GLU A 106 -17.66 -5.01 3.92
CA GLU A 106 -18.19 -5.25 5.25
C GLU A 106 -17.18 -4.77 6.29
N VAL A 107 -17.60 -3.87 7.16
CA VAL A 107 -16.81 -3.40 8.31
C VAL A 107 -17.26 -4.16 9.54
N CYS A 108 -16.36 -4.89 10.15
CA CYS A 108 -16.59 -5.68 11.35
C CYS A 108 -15.49 -5.43 12.39
N GLY A 109 -15.65 -5.99 13.58
CA GLY A 109 -14.69 -5.81 14.65
C GLY A 109 -15.35 -5.79 16.01
N LYS A 110 -14.77 -5.06 16.96
CA LYS A 110 -15.25 -5.06 18.33
C LYS A 110 -15.38 -3.66 18.90
N ASP A 111 -16.62 -3.31 19.26
CA ASP A 111 -16.99 -2.19 20.13
C ASP A 111 -16.46 -0.81 19.70
N PHE A 112 -16.86 -0.36 18.52
CA PHE A 112 -16.70 1.02 18.04
C PHE A 112 -17.94 1.50 17.27
N THR A 113 -18.07 2.80 17.07
CA THR A 113 -19.14 3.38 16.26
C THR A 113 -18.56 3.93 14.97
N ALA A 114 -18.85 3.31 13.82
CA ALA A 114 -18.50 3.86 12.51
C ALA A 114 -19.32 5.15 12.27
N THR A 115 -18.67 6.17 11.72
CA THR A 115 -19.30 7.50 11.48
C THR A 115 -19.26 7.90 10.02
N LYS A 116 -18.21 7.51 9.28
CA LYS A 116 -18.06 7.82 7.85
C LYS A 116 -17.16 6.83 7.15
N ILE A 117 -17.46 6.56 5.89
CA ILE A 117 -16.57 5.82 4.97
C ILE A 117 -16.44 6.63 3.69
N TRP A 118 -15.21 6.84 3.25
CA TRP A 118 -14.92 7.56 2.02
C TRP A 118 -13.63 7.06 1.37
N TYR A 119 -13.42 7.38 0.09
CA TYR A 119 -12.18 7.09 -0.62
C TYR A 119 -11.74 8.29 -1.48
N GLY A 120 -10.46 8.34 -1.80
CA GLY A 120 -9.80 9.36 -2.61
C GLY A 120 -8.35 9.56 -2.19
N ASP A 121 -7.68 10.60 -2.71
CA ASP A 121 -6.34 11.06 -2.33
C ASP A 121 -5.35 9.93 -2.01
N GLY A 122 -5.12 9.06 -2.98
CA GLY A 122 -4.31 7.86 -2.81
C GLY A 122 -2.80 8.04 -2.93
N LYS A 123 -2.12 6.92 -3.14
CA LYS A 123 -0.67 6.85 -3.39
C LYS A 123 -0.41 6.50 -4.85
N ASP A 124 0.40 7.32 -5.53
CA ASP A 124 0.79 7.12 -6.94
C ASP A 124 1.72 5.90 -7.16
N ASN A 125 2.27 5.34 -6.09
CA ASN A 125 3.22 4.24 -6.14
C ASN A 125 2.61 2.84 -5.97
N ILE A 126 1.28 2.74 -5.99
CA ILE A 126 0.55 1.46 -5.98
C ILE A 126 0.15 1.14 -7.40
N ASP A 127 0.57 -0.01 -7.91
CA ASP A 127 0.37 -0.47 -9.27
C ASP A 127 -0.23 -1.89 -9.34
N GLU A 128 -0.29 -2.46 -10.55
CA GLU A 128 -0.81 -3.80 -10.80
C GLU A 128 0.03 -4.93 -10.19
N ASN A 129 1.19 -4.63 -9.61
CA ASN A 129 2.05 -5.60 -8.96
C ASN A 129 1.98 -5.51 -7.44
N THR A 130 1.30 -4.52 -6.90
CA THR A 130 1.19 -4.30 -5.46
C THR A 130 0.14 -5.23 -4.84
N ALA A 131 0.58 -6.19 -4.04
CA ALA A 131 -0.30 -7.13 -3.34
C ALA A 131 -0.84 -6.55 -2.02
N TRP A 132 0.00 -5.80 -1.31
CA TRP A 132 -0.37 -5.13 -0.06
C TRP A 132 0.34 -3.77 0.03
N SER A 133 -0.34 -2.76 0.57
CA SER A 133 0.27 -1.47 0.90
C SER A 133 -0.39 -0.90 2.15
N GLY A 134 0.41 -0.38 3.06
CA GLY A 134 -0.08 0.12 4.34
C GLY A 134 1.03 0.65 5.21
N PHE A 135 0.82 0.51 6.49
CA PHE A 135 1.75 0.89 7.53
C PHE A 135 1.70 -0.17 8.63
N PHE A 136 2.80 -0.85 8.89
CA PHE A 136 2.88 -1.83 9.95
C PHE A 136 4.19 -1.68 10.71
N TRP A 137 4.08 -1.40 12.01
CA TRP A 137 5.23 -1.31 12.89
C TRP A 137 5.82 -2.71 13.13
N MET A 138 7.04 -2.89 12.66
CA MET A 138 7.79 -4.13 12.74
C MET A 138 8.86 -4.01 13.80
N ASP A 139 8.81 -4.81 14.83
CA ASP A 139 9.83 -4.95 15.85
C ASP A 139 10.15 -6.43 16.10
N GLU A 140 10.81 -6.73 17.19
CA GLU A 140 11.23 -8.07 17.56
C GLU A 140 10.05 -9.06 17.60
N TRP A 141 10.05 -10.04 16.68
CA TRP A 141 9.02 -11.07 16.50
C TRP A 141 7.65 -10.60 16.01
N SER A 142 7.47 -9.32 15.78
CA SER A 142 6.20 -8.85 15.22
C SER A 142 5.93 -9.50 13.86
N THR A 143 4.66 -9.72 13.56
CA THR A 143 4.25 -10.43 12.35
C THR A 143 3.11 -9.71 11.68
N LEU A 144 3.34 -9.30 10.43
CA LEU A 144 2.26 -8.84 9.55
C LEU A 144 1.60 -10.06 8.91
N GLU A 145 0.31 -10.21 9.12
CA GLU A 145 -0.51 -11.26 8.52
C GLU A 145 -1.43 -10.68 7.45
N ILE A 146 -1.23 -11.07 6.20
CA ILE A 146 -2.05 -10.65 5.06
C ILE A 146 -2.80 -11.85 4.47
N THR A 147 -4.04 -11.64 4.05
CA THR A 147 -4.82 -12.71 3.43
C THR A 147 -4.19 -13.18 2.12
N LYS A 148 -4.25 -14.49 1.83
CA LYS A 148 -3.84 -15.03 0.52
C LYS A 148 -4.57 -14.36 -0.66
N ASN A 149 -5.74 -13.80 -0.42
CA ASN A 149 -6.53 -13.14 -1.46
C ASN A 149 -5.86 -11.86 -1.98
N CYS A 150 -4.84 -11.33 -1.30
CA CYS A 150 -3.96 -10.29 -1.85
C CYS A 150 -3.29 -10.73 -3.16
N PHE A 151 -3.18 -12.03 -3.39
CA PHE A 151 -2.57 -12.65 -4.56
C PHE A 151 -3.63 -13.25 -5.51
N ALA A 152 -4.89 -12.91 -5.36
CA ALA A 152 -5.96 -13.42 -6.21
C ALA A 152 -5.70 -13.03 -7.68
N GLY A 153 -5.80 -14.01 -8.59
CA GLY A 153 -5.57 -13.80 -10.02
C GLY A 153 -4.10 -13.67 -10.44
N VAL A 154 -3.15 -13.84 -9.53
CA VAL A 154 -1.72 -13.80 -9.87
C VAL A 154 -1.33 -15.03 -10.70
N ASP A 155 -0.74 -14.78 -11.86
CA ASP A 155 -0.08 -15.81 -12.66
C ASP A 155 1.36 -16.01 -12.14
N TRP A 156 1.52 -16.97 -11.24
CA TRP A 156 2.80 -17.25 -10.58
C TRP A 156 3.91 -17.69 -11.55
N SER A 157 3.56 -18.19 -12.74
CA SER A 157 4.55 -18.54 -13.76
C SER A 157 5.33 -17.33 -14.30
N LYS A 158 4.83 -16.13 -14.06
CA LYS A 158 5.43 -14.86 -14.46
C LYS A 158 6.08 -14.10 -13.31
N VAL A 159 5.97 -14.60 -12.08
CA VAL A 159 6.51 -13.93 -10.90
C VAL A 159 7.87 -14.56 -10.55
N LYS A 160 8.90 -13.72 -10.49
CA LYS A 160 10.26 -14.13 -10.09
C LYS A 160 10.52 -13.99 -8.61
N ALA A 161 9.99 -12.92 -8.05
CA ALA A 161 10.25 -12.59 -6.66
C ALA A 161 9.08 -11.84 -6.02
N ILE A 162 9.06 -11.83 -4.70
CA ILE A 162 8.22 -10.95 -3.88
C ILE A 162 9.16 -10.00 -3.13
N ARG A 163 8.92 -8.68 -3.24
CA ARG A 163 9.63 -7.65 -2.51
C ARG A 163 8.82 -7.15 -1.34
N PHE A 164 9.49 -6.96 -0.22
CA PHE A 164 8.96 -6.50 1.05
C PHE A 164 9.62 -5.17 1.40
N TYR A 165 8.87 -4.07 1.33
CA TYR A 165 9.41 -2.72 1.46
C TYR A 165 9.28 -2.16 2.87
N SER A 166 10.24 -1.29 3.25
CA SER A 166 10.20 -0.50 4.48
C SER A 166 10.41 0.98 4.19
N GLU A 167 9.99 1.86 5.11
CA GLU A 167 10.24 3.30 5.00
C GLU A 167 11.71 3.70 5.17
N ALA A 168 12.42 2.96 6.01
CA ALA A 168 13.78 3.29 6.35
C ALA A 168 14.76 2.49 5.53
N ASN A 169 15.87 3.13 5.20
CA ASN A 169 17.03 2.49 4.60
C ASN A 169 17.71 1.62 5.66
N ARG A 170 17.29 0.37 5.78
CA ARG A 170 17.78 -0.60 6.77
C ARG A 170 18.48 -1.75 6.04
N THR A 171 19.60 -2.18 6.60
CA THR A 171 20.42 -3.27 6.04
C THR A 171 20.54 -4.47 6.97
N ASP A 172 20.08 -4.34 8.19
CA ASP A 172 20.29 -5.26 9.31
C ASP A 172 19.03 -6.02 9.74
N TYR A 173 17.92 -5.84 9.03
CA TYR A 173 16.68 -6.56 9.32
C TYR A 173 16.61 -7.89 8.61
N VAL A 174 16.15 -8.88 9.35
CA VAL A 174 15.91 -10.23 8.85
C VAL A 174 14.43 -10.55 9.04
N ILE A 175 13.77 -10.92 7.95
CA ILE A 175 12.36 -11.33 7.98
C ILE A 175 12.21 -12.78 7.54
N ASN A 176 11.23 -13.46 8.15
CA ASN A 176 10.79 -14.79 7.74
C ASN A 176 9.47 -14.67 7.01
N VAL A 177 9.30 -15.41 5.93
CA VAL A 177 8.03 -15.52 5.21
C VAL A 177 7.45 -16.90 5.48
N LEU A 178 6.24 -16.93 6.04
CA LEU A 178 5.63 -18.15 6.54
C LEU A 178 4.20 -18.29 5.98
N THR A 179 3.80 -19.53 5.73
CA THR A 179 2.39 -19.87 5.40
C THR A 179 1.65 -20.49 6.58
N LYS A 180 2.38 -20.97 7.57
CA LYS A 180 1.86 -21.48 8.84
C LYS A 180 2.92 -21.39 9.92
N TRP A 181 2.51 -21.43 11.17
CA TRP A 181 3.43 -21.51 12.31
C TRP A 181 4.09 -22.90 12.41
N GLY A 182 5.34 -22.90 12.86
CA GLY A 182 6.08 -24.10 13.13
C GLY A 182 6.81 -24.71 11.93
N GLU A 183 7.16 -25.99 12.08
CA GLU A 183 7.95 -26.71 11.09
C GLU A 183 7.20 -26.85 9.75
N GLY A 184 7.92 -26.63 8.64
CA GLY A 184 7.36 -26.67 7.29
C GLY A 184 6.47 -25.48 6.92
N GLY A 185 6.42 -24.43 7.76
CA GLY A 185 5.65 -23.21 7.45
C GLY A 185 6.41 -22.20 6.62
N LYS A 186 7.72 -22.29 6.55
CA LYS A 186 8.57 -21.37 5.80
C LYS A 186 8.48 -21.62 4.30
N LEU A 187 8.45 -20.54 3.50
CA LEU A 187 8.43 -20.65 2.05
C LEU A 187 9.81 -21.02 1.50
N GLY A 188 9.86 -22.09 0.71
CA GLY A 188 11.06 -22.57 0.05
C GLY A 188 12.21 -22.89 0.98
N ASP A 189 13.42 -23.03 0.42
CA ASP A 189 14.64 -23.22 1.19
C ASP A 189 15.16 -21.91 1.79
N GLN A 190 14.88 -20.79 1.15
CA GLN A 190 15.24 -19.46 1.61
C GLN A 190 14.16 -18.91 2.52
N THR A 191 14.34 -19.08 3.80
CA THR A 191 13.33 -18.76 4.81
C THR A 191 13.53 -17.42 5.49
N THR A 192 14.69 -16.81 5.30
CA THR A 192 15.13 -15.60 5.96
C THR A 192 15.71 -14.64 4.94
N MET A 193 15.30 -13.40 4.95
CA MET A 193 15.76 -12.34 4.05
C MET A 193 16.28 -11.17 4.85
N THR A 194 17.41 -10.62 4.42
CA THR A 194 17.97 -9.40 5.01
C THR A 194 17.48 -8.20 4.21
N MET A 195 16.95 -7.20 4.88
CA MET A 195 16.57 -5.93 4.27
C MET A 195 17.83 -5.23 3.75
N THR A 196 17.85 -4.90 2.48
CA THR A 196 18.90 -4.12 1.84
C THR A 196 18.28 -2.85 1.25
N ASN A 197 18.80 -1.70 1.66
CA ASN A 197 18.22 -0.42 1.26
C ASN A 197 16.74 -0.30 1.70
N GLU A 198 15.80 -0.45 0.77
CA GLU A 198 14.38 -0.18 0.96
C GLU A 198 13.53 -1.47 0.98
N TYR A 199 14.09 -2.62 0.61
CA TYR A 199 13.34 -3.89 0.56
C TYR A 199 14.19 -5.11 0.87
N ALA A 200 13.52 -6.18 1.29
CA ALA A 200 13.98 -7.55 1.24
C ALA A 200 13.31 -8.28 0.09
N GLU A 201 13.98 -9.29 -0.50
CA GLU A 201 13.45 -9.99 -1.66
C GLU A 201 13.44 -11.51 -1.43
N LEU A 202 12.29 -12.14 -1.66
CA LEU A 202 12.13 -13.59 -1.72
C LEU A 202 12.06 -14.02 -3.19
N ASN A 203 13.05 -14.74 -3.70
CA ASN A 203 12.97 -15.39 -5.01
C ASN A 203 11.98 -16.54 -4.94
N VAL A 204 11.00 -16.56 -5.86
CA VAL A 204 9.93 -17.58 -5.90
C VAL A 204 9.97 -18.45 -7.16
N GLU A 205 10.97 -18.29 -8.03
CA GLU A 205 11.08 -19.05 -9.30
C GLU A 205 11.09 -20.57 -9.09
N ASN A 206 11.59 -21.04 -7.95
CA ASN A 206 11.66 -22.47 -7.60
C ASN A 206 10.66 -22.85 -6.51
N ILE A 207 9.69 -22.01 -6.19
CA ILE A 207 8.64 -22.26 -5.21
C ILE A 207 7.30 -22.42 -5.93
N ASP A 208 6.62 -23.51 -5.72
CA ASP A 208 5.21 -23.64 -6.14
C ASP A 208 4.33 -22.81 -5.23
N MET A 209 4.27 -21.50 -5.54
CA MET A 209 3.48 -20.53 -4.76
C MET A 209 1.99 -20.84 -4.78
N ALA A 210 1.48 -21.42 -5.89
CA ALA A 210 0.09 -21.80 -5.99
C ALA A 210 -0.23 -22.90 -4.98
N ALA A 211 0.60 -23.95 -4.91
CA ALA A 211 0.46 -25.02 -3.91
C ALA A 211 0.71 -24.48 -2.48
N ALA A 212 1.71 -23.65 -2.27
CA ALA A 212 2.02 -23.10 -0.96
C ALA A 212 0.88 -22.26 -0.35
N LEU A 213 0.08 -21.60 -1.20
CA LEU A 213 -1.06 -20.79 -0.79
C LEU A 213 -2.41 -21.52 -0.90
N ALA A 214 -2.48 -22.74 -1.40
CA ALA A 214 -3.74 -23.46 -1.63
C ALA A 214 -4.53 -23.70 -0.33
N ASP A 215 -3.85 -24.26 0.67
CA ASP A 215 -4.47 -24.75 1.92
C ASP A 215 -4.27 -23.80 3.12
N VAL A 216 -3.89 -22.55 2.85
CA VAL A 216 -3.71 -21.53 3.89
C VAL A 216 -4.65 -20.36 3.65
N ASP A 217 -4.89 -19.56 4.67
CA ASP A 217 -5.72 -18.35 4.58
C ASP A 217 -4.88 -17.07 4.49
N ARG A 218 -3.60 -17.14 4.85
CA ARG A 218 -2.72 -15.99 5.01
C ARG A 218 -1.26 -16.26 4.66
N LEU A 219 -0.55 -15.18 4.39
CA LEU A 219 0.90 -15.10 4.37
C LEU A 219 1.35 -14.27 5.57
N MET A 220 2.32 -14.77 6.31
CA MET A 220 2.88 -14.13 7.48
C MET A 220 4.28 -13.64 7.18
N ILE A 221 4.52 -12.35 7.43
CA ILE A 221 5.82 -11.71 7.31
C ILE A 221 6.29 -11.37 8.73
N GLN A 222 7.23 -12.14 9.25
CA GLN A 222 7.69 -12.03 10.63
C GLN A 222 9.09 -11.42 10.69
N CYS A 223 9.27 -10.42 11.59
CA CYS A 223 10.58 -9.90 11.92
C CYS A 223 11.33 -10.90 12.80
N ASN A 224 12.61 -11.14 12.51
CA ASN A 224 13.46 -11.96 13.35
C ASN A 224 13.85 -11.20 14.64
N LYS A 225 13.98 -11.92 15.75
CA LYS A 225 14.40 -11.38 17.05
C LYS A 225 15.75 -10.64 17.01
N GLU A 226 16.65 -11.08 16.14
CA GLU A 226 17.98 -10.48 16.02
C GLU A 226 18.01 -9.28 15.07
N ALA A 227 16.86 -8.91 14.49
CA ALA A 227 16.72 -7.68 13.72
C ALA A 227 16.94 -6.47 14.64
N GLY A 228 17.54 -5.44 14.11
CA GLY A 228 17.94 -4.25 14.84
C GLY A 228 16.78 -3.37 15.35
N GLU A 229 16.87 -2.07 15.14
CA GLU A 229 15.85 -1.12 15.55
C GLU A 229 14.51 -1.33 14.81
N PRO A 230 13.36 -1.09 15.45
CA PRO A 230 12.05 -1.17 14.81
C PRO A 230 11.95 -0.32 13.54
N PHE A 231 11.12 -0.77 12.61
CA PHE A 231 10.89 -0.08 11.33
C PHE A 231 9.44 -0.18 10.88
N ASN A 232 9.05 0.68 9.95
CA ASN A 232 7.75 0.61 9.31
C ASN A 232 7.80 -0.21 8.03
N PHE A 233 7.02 -1.26 7.99
CA PHE A 233 6.78 -2.07 6.82
C PHE A 233 5.69 -1.40 5.96
N THR A 234 5.91 -1.25 4.66
CA THR A 234 5.07 -0.36 3.83
C THR A 234 4.40 -1.03 2.64
N ALA A 235 5.00 -2.07 2.06
CA ALA A 235 4.39 -2.75 0.92
C ALA A 235 4.91 -4.17 0.66
N VAL A 236 4.08 -4.96 -0.02
CA VAL A 236 4.41 -6.24 -0.64
C VAL A 236 4.16 -6.11 -2.14
N VAL A 237 5.20 -6.31 -2.95
CA VAL A 237 5.14 -6.10 -4.40
C VAL A 237 5.68 -7.31 -5.14
N LEU A 238 5.00 -7.71 -6.22
CA LEU A 238 5.39 -8.82 -7.08
C LEU A 238 6.37 -8.34 -8.17
N VAL A 239 7.47 -9.05 -8.35
CA VAL A 239 8.41 -8.83 -9.44
C VAL A 239 8.10 -9.81 -10.56
N LYS A 240 7.63 -9.33 -11.70
CA LYS A 240 7.23 -10.15 -12.87
C LYS A 240 8.28 -10.13 -13.96
N ASP A 241 8.28 -11.18 -14.82
CA ASP A 241 9.06 -11.21 -16.05
C ASP A 241 8.68 -10.06 -16.98
N GLY A 242 9.69 -9.44 -17.59
CA GLY A 242 9.48 -8.36 -18.57
C GLY A 242 9.21 -6.98 -17.97
N ALA A 243 9.18 -6.82 -16.67
CA ALA A 243 9.34 -5.52 -16.04
C ALA A 243 10.78 -5.05 -16.32
N THR A 244 11.01 -4.46 -17.50
CA THR A 244 12.28 -3.80 -17.81
C THR A 244 12.46 -2.67 -16.82
N GLY A 245 13.30 -2.90 -15.83
CA GLY A 245 13.59 -2.07 -14.68
C GLY A 245 13.63 -0.58 -14.97
N ILE A 246 12.54 0.07 -14.67
CA ILE A 246 12.63 1.20 -13.80
C ILE A 246 12.24 0.59 -12.46
N ASP A 247 13.22 0.37 -11.58
CA ASP A 247 12.93 0.13 -10.18
C ASP A 247 11.91 1.19 -9.82
N ALA A 248 10.66 0.77 -9.55
CA ALA A 248 9.72 1.64 -8.91
C ALA A 248 10.31 1.87 -7.52
N THR A 249 11.22 2.80 -7.46
CA THR A 249 11.70 3.35 -6.21
C THR A 249 10.43 3.84 -5.57
N LEU A 250 9.95 3.17 -4.51
CA LEU A 250 8.94 3.67 -3.61
C LEU A 250 9.54 4.87 -2.90
N VAL A 251 9.90 5.88 -3.69
CA VAL A 251 10.27 7.17 -3.18
C VAL A 251 8.99 7.69 -2.57
N ASN A 252 9.00 7.90 -1.27
CA ASN A 252 8.08 8.84 -0.65
C ASN A 252 8.03 10.05 -1.57
N SER A 253 7.01 10.13 -2.41
CA SER A 253 6.84 11.24 -3.32
C SER A 253 6.27 12.42 -2.54
N GLU A 254 7.09 13.04 -1.68
CA GLU A 254 7.08 14.49 -1.78
C GLU A 254 7.23 14.74 -3.27
N LYS A 255 6.25 15.38 -3.90
CA LYS A 255 6.27 15.82 -5.31
C LYS A 255 7.69 16.16 -5.69
N VAL A 256 8.40 15.23 -6.35
CA VAL A 256 9.74 15.51 -6.84
C VAL A 256 9.53 16.61 -7.86
N ASN A 257 9.78 17.82 -7.42
CA ASN A 257 9.73 18.97 -8.28
C ASN A 257 10.80 18.73 -9.34
N SER A 258 10.40 18.27 -10.53
CA SER A 258 11.30 17.99 -11.65
C SER A 258 11.97 19.25 -12.18
N ASP A 259 11.66 20.39 -11.59
CA ASP A 259 12.22 21.67 -11.93
C ASP A 259 13.73 21.70 -11.63
N VAL A 260 14.48 22.16 -12.60
CA VAL A 260 15.92 22.34 -12.51
C VAL A 260 16.19 23.79 -12.16
N TYR A 261 17.07 24.02 -11.19
CA TYR A 261 17.48 25.36 -10.75
C TYR A 261 18.97 25.53 -10.92
N ASP A 262 19.40 26.75 -11.29
CA ASP A 262 20.80 27.11 -11.24
C ASP A 262 21.30 27.29 -9.78
N LEU A 263 22.61 27.52 -9.63
CA LEU A 263 23.19 27.69 -8.29
C LEU A 263 22.74 28.99 -7.58
N GLN A 264 22.07 29.90 -8.29
CA GLN A 264 21.44 31.09 -7.74
C GLN A 264 19.95 30.86 -7.40
N GLY A 265 19.43 29.65 -7.56
CA GLY A 265 18.04 29.29 -7.24
C GLY A 265 17.02 29.71 -8.31
N ARG A 266 17.44 30.09 -9.52
CA ARG A 266 16.53 30.44 -10.62
C ARG A 266 16.14 29.17 -11.39
N LYS A 267 14.87 29.03 -11.69
CA LYS A 267 14.35 27.90 -12.49
C LYS A 267 14.90 27.96 -13.92
N VAL A 268 15.44 26.83 -14.38
CA VAL A 268 16.02 26.69 -15.71
C VAL A 268 15.16 25.72 -16.51
N THR A 269 14.47 26.21 -17.55
CA THR A 269 13.57 25.40 -18.38
C THR A 269 14.29 24.57 -19.46
N GLN A 270 15.50 25.02 -19.85
CA GLN A 270 16.33 24.28 -20.82
C GLN A 270 17.78 24.27 -20.29
N PRO A 271 18.12 23.36 -19.40
CA PRO A 271 19.44 23.29 -18.83
C PRO A 271 20.47 22.87 -19.89
N THR A 272 21.54 23.64 -20.02
CA THR A 272 22.69 23.33 -20.86
C THR A 272 23.78 22.66 -20.01
N LYS A 273 24.96 22.39 -20.61
CA LYS A 273 26.08 21.83 -19.87
C LYS A 273 26.42 22.71 -18.65
N GLY A 274 26.38 22.10 -17.46
CA GLY A 274 26.64 22.84 -16.22
C GLY A 274 26.25 22.08 -14.96
N ILE A 275 26.27 22.78 -13.83
CA ILE A 275 25.89 22.31 -12.51
C ILE A 275 24.56 22.95 -12.13
N TYR A 276 23.61 22.14 -11.69
CA TYR A 276 22.25 22.52 -11.34
C TYR A 276 21.79 21.87 -10.04
N ILE A 277 20.70 22.34 -9.49
CA ILE A 277 19.97 21.71 -8.39
C ILE A 277 18.65 21.17 -8.94
N GLN A 278 18.40 19.88 -8.75
CA GLN A 278 17.14 19.23 -9.09
C GLN A 278 16.70 18.38 -7.89
N SER A 279 15.47 18.55 -7.44
CA SER A 279 14.95 17.84 -6.26
C SER A 279 15.86 17.96 -5.03
N GLY A 280 16.42 19.15 -4.81
CA GLY A 280 17.33 19.42 -3.69
C GLY A 280 18.74 18.78 -3.82
N ARG A 281 19.05 18.12 -4.93
CA ARG A 281 20.33 17.46 -5.19
C ARG A 281 21.11 18.16 -6.29
N LYS A 282 22.43 18.14 -6.16
CA LYS A 282 23.35 18.65 -7.20
C LYS A 282 23.39 17.68 -8.37
N VAL A 283 23.05 18.14 -9.58
CA VAL A 283 23.16 17.40 -10.84
C VAL A 283 24.16 18.04 -11.79
N ILE A 284 24.87 17.26 -12.57
CA ILE A 284 25.82 17.72 -13.58
C ILE A 284 25.30 17.30 -14.94
N ILE A 285 24.98 18.26 -15.79
CA ILE A 285 24.61 18.03 -17.19
C ILE A 285 25.89 18.20 -18.03
N LYS A 286 26.24 17.14 -18.78
CA LYS A 286 27.46 17.05 -19.60
C LYS A 286 27.25 17.50 -21.02
#